data_38d62179faa89bedbbab1857edd92d6d
#
_entry.id   38d62179faa89bedbbab1857edd92d6d
#
_cell.length_a   1.000
_cell.length_b   1.000
_cell.length_c   1.000
_cell.angle_alpha   90.00
_cell.angle_beta   90.00
_cell.angle_gamma   90.00
#
_symmetry.space_group_name_H-M   'P 1'
#
loop_
_entity.id
_entity.type
_entity.pdbx_description
1 polymer ?
#
loop_
_entity_poly.entity_id
_entity_poly.type
_entity_poly.pdbx_seq_one_letter_code
_entity_poly.pdbx_strand_id
1 'polypeptide(L)'
;MLVHSSFNLSVNSLRNSIAFSTELFGALTATVHTYVTEANIALTLGGTAQEIFEAARIETDNFVRLKCPKAAEQLLAAYERIQSGGGEECAQALVSCRRILLTVADAVFPPRAEAYRDRRGNERKVGPDEYKNRLLAYLDSQIQNGLATKTAISDLEHVASRLDSVYESSCKGVHADVSQQDARLTLISTYLILAEVARTPG
;
A
#
# COMPACT_ATOMS: atom_id res chain seq x y z
N MET A 1 24.25 76.33 -8.45
CA MET A 1 22.97 75.51 -8.46
C MET A 1 23.09 74.20 -9.19
N LEU A 2 23.90 74.00 -10.19
CA LEU A 2 24.05 72.79 -10.99
C LEU A 2 24.72 71.60 -10.26
N VAL A 3 25.64 71.84 -9.32
CA VAL A 3 26.38 70.76 -8.59
C VAL A 3 25.50 70.02 -7.58
N HIS A 4 24.55 70.69 -6.94
CA HIS A 4 23.60 70.02 -6.02
C HIS A 4 22.60 69.11 -6.73
N SER A 5 22.19 69.41 -7.95
CA SER A 5 21.28 68.65 -8.74
C SER A 5 21.89 67.32 -9.21
N SER A 6 23.14 67.32 -9.67
CA SER A 6 23.84 66.11 -10.11
C SER A 6 24.20 65.18 -8.95
N PHE A 7 24.50 65.68 -7.77
CA PHE A 7 24.75 64.89 -6.56
C PHE A 7 23.49 64.18 -6.08
N ASN A 8 22.35 64.86 -6.08
CA ASN A 8 21.08 64.27 -5.70
C ASN A 8 20.61 63.11 -6.67
N LEU A 9 20.86 63.30 -7.97
CA LEU A 9 20.58 62.26 -8.97
C LEU A 9 21.47 61.04 -8.76
N SER A 10 22.75 61.24 -8.43
CA SER A 10 23.66 60.10 -8.14
C SER A 10 23.29 59.37 -6.87
N VAL A 11 22.91 60.07 -5.80
CA VAL A 11 22.44 59.47 -4.53
C VAL A 11 21.13 58.65 -4.73
N ASN A 12 20.20 59.18 -5.50
CA ASN A 12 18.96 58.48 -5.81
C ASN A 12 19.20 57.22 -6.66
N SER A 13 20.10 57.27 -7.61
CA SER A 13 20.52 56.12 -8.41
C SER A 13 21.12 55.01 -7.54
N LEU A 14 22.00 55.36 -6.60
CA LEU A 14 22.58 54.41 -5.64
C LEU A 14 21.53 53.79 -4.72
N ARG A 15 20.60 54.61 -4.20
CA ARG A 15 19.47 54.08 -3.37
C ARG A 15 18.62 53.11 -4.14
N ASN A 16 18.27 53.38 -5.38
CA ASN A 16 17.48 52.47 -6.22
C ASN A 16 18.23 51.16 -6.52
N SER A 17 19.54 51.23 -6.76
CA SER A 17 20.37 50.04 -6.96
C SER A 17 20.46 49.19 -5.70
N ILE A 18 20.58 49.80 -4.51
CA ILE A 18 20.58 49.09 -3.24
C ILE A 18 19.21 48.41 -2.99
N ALA A 19 18.11 49.16 -3.20
CA ALA A 19 16.77 48.63 -3.04
C ALA A 19 16.54 47.40 -3.97
N PHE A 20 16.86 47.53 -5.24
CA PHE A 20 16.78 46.46 -6.22
C PHE A 20 17.63 45.25 -5.83
N SER A 21 18.88 45.47 -5.40
CA SER A 21 19.73 44.35 -4.93
C SER A 21 19.15 43.66 -3.70
N THR A 22 18.59 44.42 -2.75
CA THR A 22 17.96 43.85 -1.54
C THR A 22 16.73 42.99 -1.89
N GLU A 23 15.88 43.47 -2.79
CA GLU A 23 14.73 42.72 -3.28
C GLU A 23 15.16 41.45 -4.02
N LEU A 24 16.16 41.53 -4.87
CA LEU A 24 16.70 40.39 -5.61
C LEU A 24 17.28 39.33 -4.65
N PHE A 25 18.07 39.74 -3.67
CA PHE A 25 18.60 38.84 -2.64
C PHE A 25 17.49 38.22 -1.80
N GLY A 26 16.48 39.01 -1.43
CA GLY A 26 15.29 38.47 -0.70
C GLY A 26 14.55 37.41 -1.50
N ALA A 27 14.28 37.68 -2.78
CA ALA A 27 13.61 36.74 -3.66
C ALA A 27 14.45 35.44 -3.86
N LEU A 28 15.75 35.59 -4.09
CA LEU A 28 16.66 34.45 -4.26
C LEU A 28 16.71 33.57 -2.98
N THR A 29 16.85 34.23 -1.83
CA THR A 29 16.87 33.52 -0.53
C THR A 29 15.58 32.78 -0.28
N ALA A 30 14.43 33.39 -0.55
CA ALA A 30 13.13 32.73 -0.41
C ALA A 30 13.01 31.55 -1.35
N THR A 31 13.42 31.65 -2.59
CA THR A 31 13.39 30.59 -3.58
C THR A 31 14.28 29.40 -3.15
N VAL A 32 15.50 29.67 -2.72
CA VAL A 32 16.45 28.65 -2.24
C VAL A 32 15.90 27.97 -0.99
N HIS A 33 15.36 28.72 -0.04
CA HIS A 33 14.77 28.18 1.18
C HIS A 33 13.59 27.25 0.86
N THR A 34 12.68 27.67 -0.03
CA THR A 34 11.54 26.85 -0.46
C THR A 34 12.04 25.56 -1.10
N TYR A 35 12.95 25.62 -2.04
CA TYR A 35 13.52 24.45 -2.71
C TYR A 35 14.18 23.48 -1.72
N VAL A 36 15.03 23.98 -0.82
CA VAL A 36 15.72 23.15 0.17
C VAL A 36 14.71 22.49 1.12
N THR A 37 13.69 23.24 1.54
CA THR A 37 12.63 22.70 2.43
C THR A 37 11.84 21.60 1.74
N GLU A 38 11.38 21.84 0.50
CA GLU A 38 10.65 20.84 -0.28
C GLU A 38 11.49 19.59 -0.56
N ALA A 39 12.76 19.76 -0.93
CA ALA A 39 13.69 18.66 -1.16
C ALA A 39 13.92 17.85 0.13
N ASN A 40 14.10 18.52 1.27
CA ASN A 40 14.28 17.83 2.56
C ASN A 40 13.03 17.07 2.99
N ILE A 41 11.84 17.65 2.82
CA ILE A 41 10.57 16.96 3.08
C ILE A 41 10.44 15.72 2.19
N ALA A 42 10.67 15.85 0.88
CA ALA A 42 10.58 14.76 -0.07
C ALA A 42 11.56 13.62 0.24
N LEU A 43 12.81 13.95 0.57
CA LEU A 43 13.83 12.96 0.92
C LEU A 43 13.52 12.27 2.26
N THR A 44 13.11 13.02 3.29
CA THR A 44 12.84 12.48 4.62
C THR A 44 11.59 11.60 4.62
N LEU A 45 10.48 12.12 4.09
CA LEU A 45 9.22 11.36 4.07
C LEU A 45 9.26 10.19 3.07
N GLY A 46 9.87 10.39 1.91
CA GLY A 46 10.02 9.35 0.90
C GLY A 46 10.88 8.20 1.41
N GLY A 47 12.01 8.49 2.05
CA GLY A 47 12.89 7.48 2.62
C GLY A 47 12.23 6.67 3.75
N THR A 48 11.59 7.34 4.70
CA THR A 48 10.92 6.69 5.84
C THR A 48 9.76 5.79 5.38
N ALA A 49 8.93 6.28 4.46
CA ALA A 49 7.85 5.48 3.90
C ALA A 49 8.40 4.26 3.16
N GLN A 50 9.44 4.43 2.35
CA GLN A 50 10.08 3.35 1.62
C GLN A 50 10.67 2.28 2.56
N GLU A 51 11.33 2.66 3.65
CA GLU A 51 11.89 1.71 4.62
C GLU A 51 10.81 0.88 5.31
N ILE A 52 9.70 1.49 5.73
CA ILE A 52 8.58 0.80 6.37
C ILE A 52 7.95 -0.20 5.41
N PHE A 53 7.66 0.22 4.17
CA PHE A 53 7.05 -0.66 3.17
C PHE A 53 8.02 -1.75 2.74
N GLU A 54 9.31 -1.47 2.63
CA GLU A 54 10.31 -2.44 2.26
C GLU A 54 10.47 -3.55 3.31
N ALA A 55 10.47 -3.20 4.60
CA ALA A 55 10.51 -4.19 5.68
C ALA A 55 9.29 -5.13 5.62
N ALA A 56 8.08 -4.57 5.49
CA ALA A 56 6.86 -5.36 5.37
C ALA A 56 6.84 -6.22 4.09
N ARG A 57 7.39 -5.69 2.99
CA ARG A 57 7.54 -6.43 1.73
C ARG A 57 8.46 -7.63 1.88
N ILE A 58 9.64 -7.45 2.46
CA ILE A 58 10.62 -8.52 2.66
C ILE A 58 10.01 -9.66 3.50
N GLU A 59 9.30 -9.34 4.57
CA GLU A 59 8.65 -10.32 5.43
C GLU A 59 7.59 -11.12 4.66
N THR A 60 6.72 -10.41 3.94
CA THR A 60 5.64 -11.00 3.13
C THR A 60 6.21 -11.89 2.01
N ASP A 61 7.20 -11.39 1.27
CA ASP A 61 7.83 -12.13 0.17
C ASP A 61 8.51 -13.40 0.67
N ASN A 62 9.21 -13.33 1.80
CA ASN A 62 9.84 -14.50 2.42
C ASN A 62 8.80 -15.54 2.85
N PHE A 63 7.73 -15.10 3.51
CA PHE A 63 6.63 -15.99 3.88
C PHE A 63 6.02 -16.68 2.67
N VAL A 64 5.63 -15.92 1.65
CA VAL A 64 4.97 -16.48 0.45
C VAL A 64 5.91 -17.43 -0.29
N ARG A 65 7.19 -17.08 -0.46
CA ARG A 65 8.18 -17.94 -1.13
C ARG A 65 8.43 -19.24 -0.38
N LEU A 66 8.48 -19.20 0.95
CA LEU A 66 8.81 -20.37 1.78
C LEU A 66 7.59 -21.27 2.02
N LYS A 67 6.43 -20.69 2.29
CA LYS A 67 5.21 -21.44 2.64
C LYS A 67 4.30 -21.73 1.44
N CYS A 68 4.32 -20.86 0.43
CA CYS A 68 3.36 -20.90 -0.69
C CYS A 68 4.03 -20.55 -2.03
N PRO A 69 5.07 -21.27 -2.50
CA PRO A 69 5.84 -20.89 -3.71
C PRO A 69 4.96 -20.69 -4.94
N LYS A 70 3.89 -21.47 -5.08
CA LYS A 70 2.90 -21.30 -6.15
C LYS A 70 2.17 -19.96 -6.08
N ALA A 71 1.90 -19.44 -4.89
CA ALA A 71 1.30 -18.11 -4.72
C ALA A 71 2.28 -17.00 -5.11
N ALA A 72 3.59 -17.17 -4.87
CA ALA A 72 4.62 -16.24 -5.32
C ALA A 72 4.65 -16.13 -6.85
N GLU A 73 4.62 -17.24 -7.57
CA GLU A 73 4.55 -17.28 -9.03
C GLU A 73 3.27 -16.59 -9.56
N GLN A 74 2.13 -16.87 -8.93
CA GLN A 74 0.85 -16.26 -9.28
C GLN A 74 0.87 -14.73 -9.05
N LEU A 75 1.54 -14.27 -7.99
CA LEU A 75 1.66 -12.85 -7.65
C LEU A 75 2.49 -12.10 -8.71
N LEU A 76 3.62 -12.68 -9.12
CA LEU A 76 4.45 -12.14 -10.19
C LEU A 76 3.68 -12.07 -11.51
N ALA A 77 3.00 -13.15 -11.88
CA ALA A 77 2.20 -13.19 -13.11
C ALA A 77 1.02 -12.19 -13.08
N ALA A 78 0.39 -11.96 -11.93
CA ALA A 78 -0.64 -10.93 -11.80
C ALA A 78 -0.06 -9.52 -11.98
N TYR A 79 1.10 -9.25 -11.41
CA TYR A 79 1.81 -7.98 -11.57
C TYR A 79 2.18 -7.72 -13.04
N GLU A 80 2.77 -8.69 -13.73
CA GLU A 80 3.14 -8.58 -15.14
C GLU A 80 1.94 -8.29 -16.04
N ARG A 81 0.78 -8.93 -15.78
CA ARG A 81 -0.46 -8.65 -16.51
C ARG A 81 -0.94 -7.21 -16.32
N ILE A 82 -0.88 -6.68 -15.10
CA ILE A 82 -1.25 -5.28 -14.83
C ILE A 82 -0.30 -4.31 -15.54
N GLN A 83 0.99 -4.64 -15.63
CA GLN A 83 1.96 -3.80 -16.32
C GLN A 83 1.72 -3.77 -17.85
N SER A 84 1.22 -4.85 -18.45
CA SER A 84 0.87 -4.85 -19.88
C SER A 84 -0.31 -3.93 -20.22
N GLY A 85 -1.19 -3.64 -19.26
CA GLY A 85 -2.18 -2.56 -19.32
C GLY A 85 -3.42 -2.84 -20.16
N GLY A 86 -3.58 -4.03 -20.73
CA GLY A 86 -4.79 -4.42 -21.48
C GLY A 86 -5.97 -4.71 -20.54
N GLY A 87 -7.20 -4.45 -20.99
CA GLY A 87 -8.40 -4.71 -20.20
C GLY A 87 -8.58 -6.18 -19.84
N GLU A 88 -8.31 -7.09 -20.79
CA GLU A 88 -8.36 -8.53 -20.55
C GLU A 88 -7.28 -8.99 -19.55
N GLU A 89 -6.06 -8.49 -19.70
CA GLU A 89 -4.96 -8.77 -18.79
C GLU A 89 -5.25 -8.27 -17.37
N CYS A 90 -5.86 -7.10 -17.24
CA CYS A 90 -6.32 -6.57 -15.95
C CYS A 90 -7.40 -7.47 -15.33
N ALA A 91 -8.37 -7.93 -16.12
CA ALA A 91 -9.40 -8.87 -15.66
C ALA A 91 -8.79 -10.21 -15.21
N GLN A 92 -7.84 -10.74 -15.95
CA GLN A 92 -7.11 -11.96 -15.59
C GLN A 92 -6.26 -11.77 -14.32
N ALA A 93 -5.68 -10.59 -14.12
CA ALA A 93 -4.97 -10.26 -12.87
C ALA A 93 -5.90 -10.30 -11.65
N LEU A 94 -7.14 -9.81 -11.76
CA LEU A 94 -8.13 -9.91 -10.69
C LEU A 94 -8.47 -11.36 -10.34
N VAL A 95 -8.68 -12.22 -11.35
CA VAL A 95 -8.90 -13.65 -11.13
C VAL A 95 -7.69 -14.30 -10.44
N SER A 96 -6.47 -13.84 -10.79
CA SER A 96 -5.24 -14.31 -10.14
C SER A 96 -5.18 -13.92 -8.67
N CYS A 97 -5.66 -12.74 -8.26
CA CYS A 97 -5.74 -12.34 -6.86
C CYS A 97 -6.56 -13.33 -6.03
N ARG A 98 -7.72 -13.78 -6.53
CA ARG A 98 -8.52 -14.82 -5.87
C ARG A 98 -7.76 -16.15 -5.77
N ARG A 99 -7.06 -16.57 -6.82
CA ARG A 99 -6.28 -17.82 -6.83
C ARG A 99 -5.12 -17.77 -5.85
N ILE A 100 -4.46 -16.61 -5.72
CA ILE A 100 -3.40 -16.39 -4.73
C ILE A 100 -3.95 -16.62 -3.32
N LEU A 101 -5.06 -15.99 -2.97
CA LEU A 101 -5.68 -16.13 -1.65
C LEU A 101 -6.12 -17.58 -1.37
N LEU A 102 -6.67 -18.27 -2.37
CA LEU A 102 -7.01 -19.69 -2.25
C LEU A 102 -5.76 -20.55 -2.00
N THR A 103 -4.69 -20.34 -2.78
CA THR A 103 -3.42 -21.08 -2.64
C THR A 103 -2.80 -20.86 -1.26
N VAL A 104 -2.85 -19.63 -0.75
CA VAL A 104 -2.34 -19.32 0.60
C VAL A 104 -3.24 -19.97 1.67
N ALA A 105 -4.58 -19.91 1.52
CA ALA A 105 -5.49 -20.57 2.44
C ALA A 105 -5.25 -22.09 2.51
N ASP A 106 -4.98 -22.73 1.36
CA ASP A 106 -4.64 -24.16 1.30
C ASP A 106 -3.37 -24.49 2.09
N ALA A 107 -2.39 -23.60 2.07
CA ALA A 107 -1.12 -23.80 2.75
C ALA A 107 -1.19 -23.54 4.27
N VAL A 108 -1.92 -22.49 4.71
CA VAL A 108 -1.94 -22.11 6.13
C VAL A 108 -3.09 -22.71 6.92
N PHE A 109 -4.20 -23.01 6.27
CA PHE A 109 -5.39 -23.61 6.88
C PHE A 109 -6.08 -24.55 5.89
N PRO A 110 -5.64 -25.80 5.78
CA PRO A 110 -6.24 -26.81 4.88
C PRO A 110 -7.75 -26.96 5.10
N PRO A 111 -8.52 -27.28 4.04
CA PRO A 111 -9.96 -27.44 4.16
C PRO A 111 -10.35 -28.57 5.10
N ARG A 112 -11.45 -28.38 5.83
CA ARG A 112 -12.01 -29.36 6.78
C ARG A 112 -13.52 -29.48 6.58
N ALA A 113 -14.05 -30.63 6.91
CA ALA A 113 -15.51 -30.90 6.90
C ALA A 113 -16.19 -30.21 8.10
N GLU A 114 -15.52 -30.23 9.26
CA GLU A 114 -16.03 -29.64 10.49
C GLU A 114 -15.92 -28.11 10.43
N ALA A 115 -16.97 -27.40 10.89
CA ALA A 115 -16.96 -25.97 10.99
C ALA A 115 -15.92 -25.51 12.04
N TYR A 116 -15.24 -24.41 11.75
CA TYR A 116 -14.38 -23.74 12.71
C TYR A 116 -15.21 -22.81 13.61
N ARG A 117 -15.05 -22.95 14.92
CA ARG A 117 -15.67 -22.05 15.89
C ARG A 117 -14.69 -20.95 16.27
N ASP A 118 -15.01 -19.71 15.87
CA ASP A 118 -14.17 -18.55 16.19
C ASP A 118 -14.29 -18.15 17.67
N ARG A 119 -13.43 -17.26 18.13
CA ARG A 119 -13.38 -16.77 19.52
C ARG A 119 -14.65 -16.07 19.98
N ARG A 120 -15.50 -15.61 19.06
CA ARG A 120 -16.81 -15.04 19.35
C ARG A 120 -17.90 -16.09 19.47
N GLY A 121 -17.56 -17.35 19.20
CA GLY A 121 -18.50 -18.46 19.20
C GLY A 121 -19.25 -18.66 17.89
N ASN A 122 -18.92 -17.90 16.82
CA ASN A 122 -19.54 -18.08 15.52
C ASN A 122 -18.96 -19.30 14.80
N GLU A 123 -19.81 -20.07 14.17
CA GLU A 123 -19.41 -21.20 13.33
C GLU A 123 -19.15 -20.75 11.90
N ARG A 124 -17.97 -21.07 11.37
CA ARG A 124 -17.54 -20.77 10.01
C ARG A 124 -17.30 -22.07 9.24
N LYS A 125 -17.95 -22.20 8.10
CA LYS A 125 -17.61 -23.27 7.15
C LYS A 125 -16.20 -23.05 6.63
N VAL A 126 -15.38 -24.09 6.63
CA VAL A 126 -13.97 -24.04 6.22
C VAL A 126 -13.65 -25.12 5.18
N GLY A 127 -14.62 -25.39 4.31
CA GLY A 127 -14.49 -26.29 3.16
C GLY A 127 -13.56 -25.77 2.07
N PRO A 128 -13.37 -26.55 0.98
CA PRO A 128 -12.45 -26.22 -0.11
C PRO A 128 -12.70 -24.84 -0.75
N ASP A 129 -13.95 -24.49 -0.97
CA ASP A 129 -14.33 -23.21 -1.62
C ASP A 129 -14.36 -22.02 -0.66
N GLU A 130 -14.22 -22.26 0.65
CA GLU A 130 -14.39 -21.28 1.72
C GLU A 130 -13.06 -20.63 2.12
N TYR A 131 -12.22 -20.27 1.13
CA TYR A 131 -10.87 -19.75 1.39
C TYR A 131 -10.86 -18.48 2.27
N LYS A 132 -11.88 -17.59 2.17
CA LYS A 132 -12.01 -16.41 3.02
C LYS A 132 -12.16 -16.81 4.49
N ASN A 133 -13.07 -17.73 4.77
CA ASN A 133 -13.29 -18.26 6.12
C ASN A 133 -12.07 -18.98 6.66
N ARG A 134 -11.33 -19.69 5.81
CA ARG A 134 -10.09 -20.40 6.19
C ARG A 134 -8.98 -19.42 6.57
N LEU A 135 -8.77 -18.34 5.79
CA LEU A 135 -7.82 -17.29 6.15
C LEU A 135 -8.19 -16.59 7.46
N LEU A 136 -9.48 -16.28 7.67
CA LEU A 136 -9.94 -15.71 8.93
C LEU A 136 -9.80 -16.68 10.11
N ALA A 137 -10.06 -17.97 9.91
CA ALA A 137 -9.86 -19.00 10.94
C ALA A 137 -8.38 -19.15 11.29
N TYR A 138 -7.48 -19.09 10.30
CA TYR A 138 -6.04 -19.06 10.54
C TYR A 138 -5.64 -17.87 11.41
N LEU A 139 -5.99 -16.65 11.00
CA LEU A 139 -5.68 -15.43 11.75
C LEU A 139 -6.26 -15.47 13.17
N ASP A 140 -7.52 -15.90 13.33
CA ASP A 140 -8.16 -16.05 14.64
C ASP A 140 -7.42 -17.06 15.52
N SER A 141 -6.96 -18.17 14.96
CA SER A 141 -6.23 -19.22 15.69
C SER A 141 -4.86 -18.73 16.21
N GLN A 142 -4.25 -17.75 15.56
CA GLN A 142 -2.94 -17.20 15.93
C GLN A 142 -3.02 -16.12 17.01
N ILE A 143 -4.20 -15.57 17.28
CA ILE A 143 -4.38 -14.56 18.31
C ILE A 143 -4.18 -15.18 19.70
N GLN A 144 -3.15 -14.75 20.43
CA GLN A 144 -2.92 -15.18 21.80
C GLN A 144 -3.88 -14.47 22.79
N ASN A 145 -4.28 -15.15 23.86
CA ASN A 145 -5.17 -14.59 24.88
C ASN A 145 -4.48 -13.47 25.66
N GLY A 146 -5.02 -12.24 25.60
CA GLY A 146 -4.51 -11.10 26.35
C GLY A 146 -5.19 -9.76 26.02
N LEU A 147 -4.63 -8.65 26.52
CA LEU A 147 -5.16 -7.28 26.31
C LEU A 147 -5.23 -6.89 24.81
N ALA A 148 -4.39 -7.53 23.99
CA ALA A 148 -4.38 -7.38 22.53
C ALA A 148 -5.63 -7.94 21.82
N THR A 149 -6.49 -8.69 22.51
CA THR A 149 -7.62 -9.41 21.89
C THR A 149 -8.63 -8.49 21.20
N LYS A 150 -8.91 -7.30 21.78
CA LYS A 150 -9.88 -6.36 21.16
C LYS A 150 -9.36 -5.77 19.86
N THR A 151 -8.10 -5.34 19.84
CA THR A 151 -7.45 -4.80 18.63
C THR A 151 -7.37 -5.88 17.56
N ALA A 152 -6.92 -7.09 17.93
CA ALA A 152 -6.83 -8.21 17.01
C ALA A 152 -8.19 -8.62 16.42
N ILE A 153 -9.28 -8.52 17.17
CA ILE A 153 -10.64 -8.77 16.68
C ILE A 153 -11.05 -7.68 15.66
N SER A 154 -10.74 -6.41 15.95
CA SER A 154 -10.98 -5.31 15.00
C SER A 154 -10.18 -5.48 13.71
N ASP A 155 -8.92 -5.90 13.82
CA ASP A 155 -8.06 -6.20 12.68
C ASP A 155 -8.65 -7.34 11.81
N LEU A 156 -9.19 -8.40 12.43
CA LEU A 156 -9.88 -9.47 11.72
C LEU A 156 -11.11 -8.99 10.94
N GLU A 157 -11.90 -8.08 11.50
CA GLU A 157 -13.05 -7.49 10.79
C GLU A 157 -12.59 -6.66 9.58
N HIS A 158 -11.51 -5.92 9.75
CA HIS A 158 -10.91 -5.15 8.68
C HIS A 158 -10.37 -6.05 7.55
N VAL A 159 -9.68 -7.13 7.92
CA VAL A 159 -9.22 -8.14 6.95
C VAL A 159 -10.40 -8.82 6.25
N ALA A 160 -11.47 -9.15 6.96
CA ALA A 160 -12.68 -9.73 6.36
C ALA A 160 -13.30 -8.80 5.31
N SER A 161 -13.44 -7.51 5.63
CA SER A 161 -13.94 -6.51 4.68
C SER A 161 -13.04 -6.38 3.44
N ARG A 162 -11.73 -6.42 3.62
CA ARG A 162 -10.76 -6.40 2.51
C ARG A 162 -10.86 -7.65 1.64
N LEU A 163 -11.01 -8.83 2.25
CA LEU A 163 -11.24 -10.10 1.53
C LEU A 163 -12.50 -10.05 0.68
N ASP A 164 -13.58 -9.49 1.20
CA ASP A 164 -14.84 -9.33 0.46
C ASP A 164 -14.65 -8.37 -0.72
N SER A 165 -13.97 -7.24 -0.53
CA SER A 165 -13.66 -6.29 -1.60
C SER A 165 -12.83 -6.93 -2.72
N VAL A 166 -11.80 -7.72 -2.39
CA VAL A 166 -10.98 -8.45 -3.38
C VAL A 166 -11.82 -9.50 -4.11
N TYR A 167 -12.69 -10.21 -3.40
CA TYR A 167 -13.59 -11.19 -4.00
C TYR A 167 -14.54 -10.55 -5.01
N GLU A 168 -15.23 -9.48 -4.63
CA GLU A 168 -16.15 -8.74 -5.51
C GLU A 168 -15.45 -8.19 -6.74
N SER A 169 -14.26 -7.59 -6.55
CA SER A 169 -13.45 -7.07 -7.66
C SER A 169 -13.03 -8.18 -8.62
N SER A 170 -12.62 -9.34 -8.11
CA SER A 170 -12.24 -10.48 -8.93
C SER A 170 -13.42 -11.10 -9.71
N CYS A 171 -14.64 -11.01 -9.17
CA CYS A 171 -15.84 -11.42 -9.89
C CYS A 171 -16.21 -10.45 -11.02
N LYS A 172 -16.00 -9.14 -10.84
CA LYS A 172 -16.19 -8.13 -11.90
C LYS A 172 -15.27 -8.37 -13.09
N GLY A 173 -14.05 -8.83 -12.86
CA GLY A 173 -13.07 -9.13 -13.91
C GLY A 173 -13.55 -10.15 -14.96
N VAL A 174 -14.64 -10.87 -14.71
CA VAL A 174 -15.24 -11.83 -15.66
C VAL A 174 -16.29 -11.18 -16.57
N HIS A 175 -16.84 -10.01 -16.19
CA HIS A 175 -18.04 -9.44 -16.81
C HIS A 175 -17.99 -7.92 -17.10
N ALA A 176 -16.92 -7.22 -16.80
CA ALA A 176 -16.83 -5.76 -16.94
C ALA A 176 -15.46 -5.32 -17.47
N ASP A 177 -15.43 -4.14 -18.08
CA ASP A 177 -14.18 -3.44 -18.38
C ASP A 177 -13.48 -3.07 -17.07
N VAL A 178 -12.33 -3.71 -16.83
CA VAL A 178 -11.52 -3.50 -15.63
C VAL A 178 -10.45 -2.47 -15.95
N SER A 179 -10.42 -1.38 -15.21
CA SER A 179 -9.32 -0.41 -15.35
C SER A 179 -8.02 -0.95 -14.75
N GLN A 180 -6.90 -0.51 -15.30
CA GLN A 180 -5.57 -0.84 -14.76
C GLN A 180 -5.44 -0.38 -13.30
N GLN A 181 -6.09 0.73 -12.93
CA GLN A 181 -6.08 1.24 -11.57
C GLN A 181 -6.83 0.32 -10.61
N ASP A 182 -8.00 -0.20 -10.99
CA ASP A 182 -8.76 -1.15 -10.17
C ASP A 182 -7.99 -2.45 -9.96
N ALA A 183 -7.34 -2.94 -11.01
CA ALA A 183 -6.49 -4.12 -10.92
C ALA A 183 -5.30 -3.91 -9.98
N ARG A 184 -4.63 -2.75 -10.05
CA ARG A 184 -3.54 -2.38 -9.11
C ARG A 184 -4.02 -2.32 -7.67
N LEU A 185 -5.14 -1.64 -7.39
CA LEU A 185 -5.68 -1.53 -6.04
C LEU A 185 -6.08 -2.88 -5.46
N THR A 186 -6.65 -3.76 -6.30
CA THR A 186 -7.00 -5.13 -5.89
C THR A 186 -5.75 -5.96 -5.58
N LEU A 187 -4.70 -5.86 -6.39
CA LEU A 187 -3.43 -6.54 -6.13
C LEU A 187 -2.77 -6.03 -4.84
N ILE A 188 -2.76 -4.71 -4.61
CA ILE A 188 -2.27 -4.10 -3.36
C ILE A 188 -3.07 -4.63 -2.17
N SER A 189 -4.40 -4.68 -2.25
CA SER A 189 -5.25 -5.21 -1.19
C SER A 189 -4.97 -6.69 -0.92
N THR A 190 -4.76 -7.48 -1.97
CA THR A 190 -4.33 -8.88 -1.87
C THR A 190 -3.00 -9.00 -1.14
N TYR A 191 -2.01 -8.17 -1.52
CA TYR A 191 -0.69 -8.17 -0.89
C TYR A 191 -0.76 -7.78 0.60
N LEU A 192 -1.60 -6.81 0.97
CA LEU A 192 -1.81 -6.43 2.37
C LEU A 192 -2.45 -7.57 3.19
N ILE A 193 -3.34 -8.38 2.60
CA ILE A 193 -3.87 -9.59 3.26
C ILE A 193 -2.75 -10.61 3.49
N LEU A 194 -1.86 -10.79 2.49
CA LEU A 194 -0.70 -11.68 2.63
C LEU A 194 0.25 -11.20 3.73
N ALA A 195 0.45 -9.89 3.86
CA ALA A 195 1.26 -9.30 4.93
C ALA A 195 0.66 -9.59 6.33
N GLU A 196 -0.66 -9.50 6.48
CA GLU A 196 -1.33 -9.88 7.75
C GLU A 196 -1.16 -11.37 8.07
N VAL A 197 -1.26 -12.23 7.06
CA VAL A 197 -1.04 -13.68 7.23
C VAL A 197 0.42 -13.98 7.57
N ALA A 198 1.37 -13.29 6.95
CA ALA A 198 2.81 -13.46 7.17
C ALA A 198 3.26 -13.04 8.57
N ARG A 199 2.67 -11.95 9.11
CA ARG A 199 3.01 -11.40 10.43
C ARG A 199 2.61 -12.32 11.58
N THR A 200 1.71 -13.26 11.37
CA THR A 200 1.28 -14.20 12.42
C THR A 200 2.33 -15.30 12.60
N PRO A 201 2.94 -15.43 13.79
CA PRO A 201 3.90 -16.49 14.04
C PRO A 201 3.21 -17.85 13.92
N GLY A 202 3.73 -18.68 13.01
CA GLY A 202 3.26 -20.06 12.80
C GLY A 202 3.82 -21.03 13.84
#